data_81cc8d87bd5f27f0b8e93fd7482a95d3
#
_entry.id   81cc8d87bd5f27f0b8e93fd7482a95d3
#
_cell.length_a   1.000
_cell.length_b   1.000
_cell.length_c   1.000
_cell.angle_alpha   90.00
_cell.angle_beta   90.00
_cell.angle_gamma   90.00
#
_symmetry.space_group_name_H-M   'P 1'
#
loop_
_entity.id
_entity.type
_entity.pdbx_description
1 polymer ?
#
loop_
_entity_poly.entity_id
_entity_poly.type
_entity_poly.pdbx_seq_one_letter_code
_entity_poly.pdbx_strand_id
1 'polypeptide(L)'
;MIRLIFFSYIGWFGGVVRKTKSPKMRWDNGQSNCNRKPKGGRWENDNLSQSGGKLAAMGKKVLLVDIDPQGNSTSGLGINKADVKQCVYDILVDEVPAEKVVLPTEVENLSIIPATIQLAGVEIELSQAISRELRLKRALKNAAQHYHYIFIDCPPSLGIITLNALTAAKSVLIPIQCEFYALEGLGQLLNTIRIVQKHLNKGLEIEGVLLTMFDGRTNLSVQVMEEVKKYFQQKVYETVIPRNVRLSEAPSHGKPITIYDARSRGAECYNQLAREVVMNNEQF
;
A
#
# COMPACT_ATOMS: atom_id res chain seq x y z
N MET A 1 -4.37 -4.87 17.70
CA MET A 1 -3.74 -3.54 17.50
C MET A 1 -3.43 -3.40 16.01
N ILE A 2 -3.89 -2.33 15.34
CA ILE A 2 -3.66 -2.10 13.89
C ILE A 2 -2.18 -1.76 13.73
N ARG A 3 -1.40 -2.66 13.11
CA ARG A 3 0.06 -2.57 13.18
C ARG A 3 0.74 -1.93 11.98
N LEU A 4 0.16 -1.96 10.77
CA LEU A 4 0.86 -1.49 9.57
C LEU A 4 -0.06 -0.86 8.55
N ILE A 5 0.39 0.23 7.93
CA ILE A 5 -0.14 0.78 6.69
C ILE A 5 0.93 0.65 5.63
N PHE A 6 0.53 0.19 4.46
CA PHE A 6 1.31 0.28 3.24
C PHE A 6 0.71 1.34 2.32
N PHE A 7 1.55 2.12 1.67
CA PHE A 7 1.14 3.00 0.59
C PHE A 7 1.44 2.35 -0.74
N SER A 8 0.42 2.14 -1.53
CA SER A 8 0.54 1.48 -2.83
C SER A 8 1.30 2.25 -3.90
N TYR A 9 1.85 3.41 -3.68
CA TYR A 9 2.65 4.09 -4.72
C TYR A 9 3.21 5.46 -4.30
N ILE A 10 4.51 5.57 -4.15
CA ILE A 10 5.19 6.86 -4.18
C ILE A 10 5.95 6.95 -5.51
N GLY A 11 5.26 7.29 -6.60
CA GLY A 11 5.90 7.37 -7.92
C GLY A 11 5.19 8.25 -8.95
N TRP A 12 3.96 8.70 -8.70
CA TRP A 12 3.27 9.52 -9.70
C TRP A 12 2.24 10.48 -9.09
N PHE A 13 2.70 11.63 -8.66
CA PHE A 13 1.84 12.79 -8.50
C PHE A 13 1.80 13.55 -9.83
N GLY A 14 0.83 13.24 -10.69
CA GLY A 14 0.44 14.08 -11.82
C GLY A 14 -0.22 15.35 -11.34
N GLY A 15 0.52 16.20 -10.62
CA GLY A 15 0.11 17.54 -10.28
C GLY A 15 0.22 18.44 -11.50
N VAL A 16 -0.82 19.22 -11.80
CA VAL A 16 -0.82 20.30 -12.78
C VAL A 16 0.35 21.25 -12.50
N VAL A 17 1.44 21.07 -13.21
CA VAL A 17 2.59 21.98 -13.15
C VAL A 17 2.21 23.29 -13.83
N ARG A 18 2.02 24.36 -13.06
CA ARG A 18 2.04 25.73 -13.59
C ARG A 18 3.41 25.96 -14.22
N LYS A 19 3.40 26.26 -15.53
CA LYS A 19 4.57 26.63 -16.32
C LYS A 19 5.37 27.74 -15.63
N THR A 20 6.57 27.43 -15.14
CA THR A 20 7.63 28.41 -15.00
C THR A 20 8.60 28.22 -16.17
N LYS A 21 8.98 29.34 -16.78
CA LYS A 21 9.81 29.41 -17.98
C LYS A 21 11.17 28.73 -17.75
N SER A 22 11.52 27.76 -18.58
CA SER A 22 12.90 27.34 -18.77
C SER A 22 13.17 26.90 -20.22
N PRO A 23 14.42 26.73 -20.68
CA PRO A 23 14.86 27.12 -21.99
C PRO A 23 14.52 26.13 -23.11
N LYS A 24 14.46 26.67 -24.32
CA LYS A 24 14.10 26.03 -25.58
C LYS A 24 14.90 24.76 -25.86
N MET A 25 14.24 23.61 -25.86
CA MET A 25 14.64 22.45 -26.63
C MET A 25 13.77 22.33 -27.89
N ARG A 26 14.43 22.21 -29.02
CA ARG A 26 13.86 22.10 -30.36
C ARG A 26 13.37 20.66 -30.55
N TRP A 27 12.10 20.49 -30.90
CA TRP A 27 11.54 19.18 -31.28
C TRP A 27 11.36 19.14 -32.78
N ASP A 28 12.00 18.17 -33.42
CA ASP A 28 11.72 17.83 -34.82
C ASP A 28 10.51 16.89 -34.88
N ASN A 29 9.70 17.14 -35.94
CA ASN A 29 8.43 16.46 -36.19
C ASN A 29 8.62 14.96 -36.43
N GLY A 30 8.12 14.14 -35.51
CA GLY A 30 7.93 12.71 -35.71
C GLY A 30 6.62 12.28 -35.08
N GLN A 31 5.63 11.93 -35.89
CA GLN A 31 4.36 11.35 -35.43
C GLN A 31 4.63 10.05 -34.68
N SER A 32 4.28 9.99 -33.41
CA SER A 32 4.23 8.75 -32.67
C SER A 32 2.84 8.53 -32.08
N ASN A 33 2.19 7.48 -32.55
CA ASN A 33 0.96 6.91 -32.05
C ASN A 33 1.07 6.62 -30.54
N CYS A 34 0.46 7.48 -29.73
CA CYS A 34 0.46 7.33 -28.28
C CYS A 34 -0.79 6.56 -27.81
N ASN A 35 -0.82 5.26 -28.08
CA ASN A 35 -1.77 4.32 -27.51
C ASN A 35 -1.02 3.26 -26.67
N ARG A 36 -0.21 3.72 -25.73
CA ARG A 36 0.27 2.86 -24.61
C ARG A 36 -0.25 3.43 -23.30
N LYS A 37 -1.27 2.78 -22.74
CA LYS A 37 -1.63 2.97 -21.34
C LYS A 37 -0.36 2.73 -20.50
N PRO A 38 -0.02 3.61 -19.54
CA PRO A 38 1.11 3.37 -18.66
C PRO A 38 0.83 2.10 -17.84
N LYS A 39 1.70 1.11 -17.96
CA LYS A 39 1.69 -0.13 -17.19
C LYS A 39 2.29 0.08 -15.79
N GLY A 40 1.92 1.14 -15.06
CA GLY A 40 2.65 1.60 -13.85
C GLY A 40 1.87 1.36 -12.60
N GLY A 41 0.99 0.75 -12.23
CA GLY A 41 0.27 0.68 -10.93
C GLY A 41 0.07 -0.72 -10.34
N ARG A 42 0.52 -1.77 -11.03
CA ARG A 42 0.14 -3.15 -10.70
C ARG A 42 1.09 -3.87 -9.72
N TRP A 43 2.24 -3.30 -9.42
CA TRP A 43 3.33 -3.99 -8.73
C TRP A 43 3.35 -3.83 -7.22
N GLU A 44 2.73 -2.80 -6.66
CA GLU A 44 2.87 -2.42 -5.25
C GLU A 44 1.75 -2.92 -4.36
N ASN A 45 0.54 -3.03 -4.90
CA ASN A 45 -0.58 -3.63 -4.20
C ASN A 45 -0.32 -5.11 -3.87
N ASP A 46 0.62 -5.72 -4.59
CA ASP A 46 1.07 -7.08 -4.35
C ASP A 46 1.88 -7.22 -3.08
N ASN A 47 2.58 -6.16 -2.64
CA ASN A 47 3.41 -6.22 -1.43
C ASN A 47 2.58 -6.62 -0.20
N LEU A 48 1.37 -6.11 -0.06
CA LEU A 48 0.49 -6.43 1.07
C LEU A 48 -0.10 -7.82 1.00
N SER A 49 -0.65 -8.19 -0.15
CA SER A 49 -1.17 -9.55 -0.38
C SER A 49 -0.08 -10.59 -0.18
N GLN A 50 1.15 -10.30 -0.60
CA GLN A 50 2.31 -11.16 -0.44
C GLN A 50 2.76 -11.28 1.02
N SER A 51 2.95 -10.15 1.69
CA SER A 51 3.37 -10.11 3.11
C SER A 51 2.31 -10.70 4.03
N GLY A 52 1.04 -10.33 3.81
CA GLY A 52 -0.11 -10.86 4.55
C GLY A 52 -0.26 -12.36 4.39
N GLY A 53 -0.18 -12.87 3.15
CA GLY A 53 -0.23 -14.30 2.88
C GLY A 53 0.89 -15.08 3.56
N LYS A 54 2.09 -14.50 3.66
CA LYS A 54 3.21 -15.17 4.34
C LYS A 54 3.07 -15.20 5.85
N LEU A 55 2.64 -14.10 6.48
CA LEU A 55 2.36 -14.06 7.90
C LEU A 55 1.23 -15.02 8.28
N ALA A 56 0.21 -15.13 7.43
CA ALA A 56 -0.87 -16.09 7.59
C ALA A 56 -0.35 -17.54 7.55
N ALA A 57 0.54 -17.87 6.61
CA ALA A 57 1.21 -19.17 6.53
C ALA A 57 2.10 -19.48 7.76
N MET A 58 2.53 -18.45 8.51
CA MET A 58 3.22 -18.60 9.80
C MET A 58 2.25 -18.73 10.99
N GLY A 59 0.96 -18.96 10.74
CA GLY A 59 -0.09 -19.13 11.76
C GLY A 59 -0.59 -17.82 12.39
N LYS A 60 -0.23 -16.66 11.86
CA LYS A 60 -0.73 -15.36 12.34
C LYS A 60 -2.08 -15.06 11.68
N LYS A 61 -3.09 -14.67 12.45
CA LYS A 61 -4.36 -14.18 11.90
C LYS A 61 -4.15 -12.78 11.33
N VAL A 62 -4.40 -12.61 10.05
CA VAL A 62 -4.14 -11.38 9.30
C VAL A 62 -5.43 -10.86 8.67
N LEU A 63 -5.71 -9.57 8.83
CA LEU A 63 -6.75 -8.85 8.10
C LEU A 63 -6.07 -7.86 7.15
N LEU A 64 -6.40 -7.95 5.88
CA LEU A 64 -6.05 -6.95 4.89
C LEU A 64 -7.26 -6.02 4.70
N VAL A 65 -7.05 -4.73 4.72
CA VAL A 65 -8.09 -3.71 4.46
C VAL A 65 -7.66 -2.97 3.20
N ASP A 66 -8.32 -3.25 2.10
CA ASP A 66 -8.08 -2.55 0.83
C ASP A 66 -8.89 -1.24 0.85
N ILE A 67 -8.21 -0.10 0.78
CA ILE A 67 -8.84 1.23 0.71
C ILE A 67 -8.46 1.98 -0.57
N ASP A 68 -7.93 1.29 -1.57
CA ASP A 68 -7.72 1.85 -2.89
C ASP A 68 -8.96 1.63 -3.76
N PRO A 69 -9.56 2.67 -4.36
CA PRO A 69 -10.67 2.52 -5.31
C PRO A 69 -10.39 1.57 -6.47
N GLN A 70 -9.11 1.35 -6.81
CA GLN A 70 -8.73 0.38 -7.82
C GLN A 70 -8.94 -1.06 -7.36
N GLY A 71 -8.96 -1.33 -6.05
CA GLY A 71 -9.21 -2.65 -5.47
C GLY A 71 -8.22 -3.70 -5.97
N ASN A 72 -6.94 -3.35 -6.04
CA ASN A 72 -5.91 -4.25 -6.58
C ASN A 72 -5.59 -5.38 -5.59
N SER A 73 -5.49 -5.07 -4.30
CA SER A 73 -5.34 -6.09 -3.25
C SER A 73 -6.54 -7.03 -3.19
N THR A 74 -7.75 -6.50 -3.42
CA THR A 74 -8.98 -7.29 -3.52
C THR A 74 -8.90 -8.31 -4.65
N SER A 75 -8.57 -7.85 -5.86
CA SER A 75 -8.42 -8.75 -7.03
C SER A 75 -7.22 -9.68 -6.90
N GLY A 76 -6.12 -9.20 -6.31
CA GLY A 76 -4.88 -9.98 -6.11
C GLY A 76 -5.04 -11.15 -5.14
N LEU A 77 -6.09 -11.14 -4.31
CA LEU A 77 -6.48 -12.27 -3.45
C LEU A 77 -7.64 -13.10 -4.02
N GLY A 78 -7.95 -12.94 -5.31
CA GLY A 78 -8.94 -13.76 -6.00
C GLY A 78 -10.40 -13.32 -5.78
N ILE A 79 -10.65 -12.21 -5.11
CA ILE A 79 -12.02 -11.70 -4.91
C ILE A 79 -12.49 -10.99 -6.18
N ASN A 80 -13.61 -11.47 -6.76
CA ASN A 80 -14.27 -10.80 -7.86
C ASN A 80 -15.05 -9.60 -7.35
N LYS A 81 -14.62 -8.39 -7.72
CA LYS A 81 -15.26 -7.14 -7.27
C LYS A 81 -16.73 -6.99 -7.67
N ALA A 82 -17.18 -7.68 -8.72
CA ALA A 82 -18.58 -7.66 -9.12
C ALA A 82 -19.49 -8.42 -8.15
N ASP A 83 -18.96 -9.38 -7.39
CA ASP A 83 -19.71 -10.19 -6.44
C ASP A 83 -19.68 -9.62 -5.01
N VAL A 84 -18.91 -8.55 -4.79
CA VAL A 84 -18.79 -7.88 -3.49
C VAL A 84 -20.06 -7.11 -3.17
N LYS A 85 -20.77 -7.52 -2.11
CA LYS A 85 -22.01 -6.89 -1.66
C LYS A 85 -21.75 -5.69 -0.76
N GLN A 86 -20.77 -5.78 0.11
CA GLN A 86 -20.34 -4.72 1.02
C GLN A 86 -18.82 -4.61 0.99
N CYS A 87 -18.32 -3.38 1.04
CA CYS A 87 -16.89 -3.09 0.94
C CYS A 87 -16.49 -1.98 1.93
N VAL A 88 -15.26 -1.55 1.90
CA VAL A 88 -14.76 -0.47 2.78
C VAL A 88 -15.52 0.85 2.60
N TYR A 89 -16.18 1.08 1.46
CA TYR A 89 -17.06 2.23 1.27
C TYR A 89 -18.19 2.25 2.31
N ASP A 90 -18.90 1.12 2.51
CA ASP A 90 -19.99 0.99 3.47
C ASP A 90 -19.51 1.26 4.91
N ILE A 91 -18.27 0.90 5.22
CA ILE A 91 -17.63 1.23 6.51
C ILE A 91 -17.42 2.73 6.67
N LEU A 92 -16.94 3.40 5.63
CA LEU A 92 -16.56 4.81 5.69
C LEU A 92 -17.77 5.75 5.61
N VAL A 93 -18.78 5.42 4.78
CA VAL A 93 -19.93 6.26 4.52
C VAL A 93 -21.10 5.88 5.43
N ASP A 94 -21.48 4.60 5.46
CA ASP A 94 -22.66 4.10 6.15
C ASP A 94 -22.38 3.61 7.58
N GLU A 95 -21.14 3.73 8.04
CA GLU A 95 -20.68 3.30 9.38
C GLU A 95 -20.98 1.82 9.68
N VAL A 96 -20.98 0.97 8.65
CA VAL A 96 -21.17 -0.48 8.82
C VAL A 96 -20.02 -1.05 9.64
N PRO A 97 -20.27 -1.88 10.66
CA PRO A 97 -19.21 -2.55 11.42
C PRO A 97 -18.30 -3.39 10.53
N ALA A 98 -16.98 -3.30 10.75
CA ALA A 98 -15.99 -3.98 9.93
C ALA A 98 -16.22 -5.48 9.84
N GLU A 99 -16.69 -6.11 10.93
CA GLU A 99 -16.95 -7.55 11.03
C GLU A 99 -17.99 -8.05 10.02
N LYS A 100 -18.90 -7.18 9.58
CA LYS A 100 -19.93 -7.52 8.58
C LYS A 100 -19.38 -7.49 7.15
N VAL A 101 -18.25 -6.82 6.94
CA VAL A 101 -17.67 -6.58 5.62
C VAL A 101 -16.47 -7.50 5.35
N VAL A 102 -15.92 -8.12 6.39
CA VAL A 102 -14.80 -9.04 6.28
C VAL A 102 -15.17 -10.26 5.43
N LEU A 103 -14.36 -10.58 4.44
CA LEU A 103 -14.46 -11.77 3.61
C LEU A 103 -13.27 -12.71 3.89
N PRO A 104 -13.48 -14.04 3.88
CA PRO A 104 -12.38 -15.00 3.88
C PRO A 104 -11.68 -14.98 2.51
N THR A 105 -10.42 -15.41 2.49
CA THR A 105 -9.66 -15.62 1.25
C THR A 105 -9.33 -17.09 1.05
N GLU A 106 -8.77 -17.48 -0.09
CA GLU A 106 -8.23 -18.84 -0.31
C GLU A 106 -7.01 -19.13 0.58
N VAL A 107 -6.41 -18.12 1.19
CA VAL A 107 -5.26 -18.27 2.09
C VAL A 107 -5.76 -18.45 3.51
N GLU A 108 -5.43 -19.58 4.13
CA GLU A 108 -5.76 -19.83 5.52
C GLU A 108 -5.21 -18.72 6.45
N ASN A 109 -5.98 -18.29 7.44
CA ASN A 109 -5.67 -17.21 8.39
C ASN A 109 -5.54 -15.81 7.75
N LEU A 110 -5.87 -15.62 6.47
CA LEU A 110 -5.93 -14.32 5.81
C LEU A 110 -7.38 -13.98 5.46
N SER A 111 -7.85 -12.85 5.97
CA SER A 111 -9.14 -12.26 5.61
C SER A 111 -8.94 -10.90 4.97
N ILE A 112 -9.94 -10.41 4.25
CA ILE A 112 -9.91 -9.10 3.60
C ILE A 112 -11.20 -8.31 3.83
N ILE A 113 -11.07 -7.00 4.02
CA ILE A 113 -12.11 -6.01 3.77
C ILE A 113 -11.87 -5.49 2.36
N PRO A 114 -12.76 -5.79 1.39
CA PRO A 114 -12.53 -5.48 0.00
C PRO A 114 -12.77 -4.01 -0.33
N ALA A 115 -12.20 -3.53 -1.44
CA ALA A 115 -12.52 -2.26 -2.06
C ALA A 115 -13.20 -2.46 -3.42
N THR A 116 -14.07 -1.50 -3.76
CA THR A 116 -14.68 -1.38 -5.09
C THR A 116 -14.54 0.05 -5.60
N ILE A 117 -14.89 0.27 -6.86
CA ILE A 117 -14.83 1.60 -7.49
C ILE A 117 -15.72 2.63 -6.80
N GLN A 118 -16.73 2.22 -6.05
CA GLN A 118 -17.59 3.11 -5.26
C GLN A 118 -16.80 3.99 -4.31
N LEU A 119 -15.67 3.49 -3.82
CA LEU A 119 -14.78 4.23 -2.93
C LEU A 119 -14.25 5.55 -3.53
N ALA A 120 -14.26 5.71 -4.85
CA ALA A 120 -13.86 6.96 -5.50
C ALA A 120 -14.80 8.14 -5.15
N GLY A 121 -16.04 7.88 -4.76
CA GLY A 121 -17.01 8.89 -4.33
C GLY A 121 -16.86 9.34 -2.88
N VAL A 122 -16.12 8.63 -2.06
CA VAL A 122 -16.02 8.85 -0.60
C VAL A 122 -15.56 10.27 -0.24
N GLU A 123 -14.65 10.87 -1.01
CA GLU A 123 -14.16 12.23 -0.73
C GLU A 123 -15.28 13.26 -0.77
N ILE A 124 -16.22 13.12 -1.70
CA ILE A 124 -17.38 14.01 -1.84
C ILE A 124 -18.36 13.77 -0.70
N GLU A 125 -18.71 12.51 -0.44
CA GLU A 125 -19.72 12.14 0.55
C GLU A 125 -19.29 12.47 1.99
N LEU A 126 -18.02 12.27 2.31
CA LEU A 126 -17.49 12.60 3.61
C LEU A 126 -17.13 14.10 3.77
N SER A 127 -17.32 14.93 2.74
CA SER A 127 -16.89 16.34 2.78
C SER A 127 -17.50 17.11 3.96
N GLN A 128 -18.75 16.85 4.33
CA GLN A 128 -19.50 17.49 5.41
C GLN A 128 -19.62 16.62 6.69
N ALA A 129 -19.07 15.41 6.67
CA ALA A 129 -19.23 14.49 7.79
C ALA A 129 -18.35 14.88 8.99
N ILE A 130 -18.94 14.88 10.19
CA ILE A 130 -18.23 15.16 11.44
C ILE A 130 -17.29 13.99 11.77
N SER A 131 -16.06 14.31 12.19
CA SER A 131 -15.04 13.31 12.56
C SER A 131 -14.78 12.27 11.46
N ARG A 132 -14.88 12.70 10.21
CA ARG A 132 -14.73 11.86 9.01
C ARG A 132 -13.38 11.13 8.95
N GLU A 133 -12.34 11.67 9.58
CA GLU A 133 -11.00 11.07 9.64
C GLU A 133 -10.91 9.89 10.62
N LEU A 134 -11.93 9.68 11.46
CA LEU A 134 -11.97 8.65 12.49
C LEU A 134 -12.84 7.43 12.13
N ARG A 135 -13.50 7.45 10.97
CA ARG A 135 -14.46 6.41 10.56
C ARG A 135 -13.83 5.02 10.55
N LEU A 136 -12.72 4.86 9.84
CA LEU A 136 -12.01 3.58 9.75
C LEU A 136 -11.49 3.12 11.13
N LYS A 137 -10.93 4.04 11.92
CA LYS A 137 -10.44 3.72 13.27
C LYS A 137 -11.53 3.16 14.19
N ARG A 138 -12.72 3.77 14.14
CA ARG A 138 -13.86 3.34 14.94
C ARG A 138 -14.36 1.96 14.50
N ALA A 139 -14.49 1.75 13.20
CA ALA A 139 -14.96 0.50 12.63
C ALA A 139 -14.02 -0.68 12.92
N LEU A 140 -12.70 -0.46 12.84
CA LEU A 140 -11.71 -1.51 13.08
C LEU A 140 -11.46 -1.82 14.57
N LYS A 141 -12.05 -1.06 15.51
CA LYS A 141 -11.77 -1.20 16.95
C LYS A 141 -12.04 -2.61 17.47
N ASN A 142 -13.16 -3.21 17.12
CA ASN A 142 -13.54 -4.55 17.56
C ASN A 142 -12.79 -5.61 16.76
N ALA A 143 -12.75 -5.49 15.44
CA ALA A 143 -12.02 -6.40 14.56
C ALA A 143 -10.55 -6.57 15.00
N ALA A 144 -9.92 -5.50 15.48
CA ALA A 144 -8.53 -5.52 15.95
C ALA A 144 -8.27 -6.52 17.12
N GLN A 145 -9.29 -6.99 17.81
CA GLN A 145 -9.14 -7.98 18.88
C GLN A 145 -8.98 -9.42 18.35
N HIS A 146 -9.39 -9.67 17.10
CA HIS A 146 -9.44 -11.00 16.50
C HIS A 146 -8.24 -11.29 15.57
N TYR A 147 -7.43 -10.27 15.24
CA TYR A 147 -6.30 -10.39 14.33
C TYR A 147 -4.98 -10.01 14.99
N HIS A 148 -3.92 -10.75 14.66
CA HIS A 148 -2.56 -10.43 15.09
C HIS A 148 -2.01 -9.22 14.32
N TYR A 149 -2.34 -9.12 13.03
CA TYR A 149 -1.95 -8.03 12.14
C TYR A 149 -3.17 -7.53 11.36
N ILE A 150 -3.27 -6.21 11.22
CA ILE A 150 -4.20 -5.56 10.29
C ILE A 150 -3.35 -4.69 9.37
N PHE A 151 -3.35 -5.01 8.10
CA PHE A 151 -2.72 -4.22 7.05
C PHE A 151 -3.75 -3.36 6.34
N ILE A 152 -3.43 -2.11 6.08
CA ILE A 152 -4.29 -1.20 5.33
C ILE A 152 -3.57 -0.82 4.05
N ASP A 153 -4.13 -1.19 2.90
CA ASP A 153 -3.60 -0.86 1.58
C ASP A 153 -4.17 0.47 1.11
N CYS A 154 -3.29 1.47 0.99
CA CYS A 154 -3.68 2.85 0.72
C CYS A 154 -3.44 3.24 -0.74
N PRO A 155 -4.33 4.07 -1.34
CA PRO A 155 -4.07 4.67 -2.63
C PRO A 155 -2.88 5.65 -2.56
N PRO A 156 -2.28 5.99 -3.70
CA PRO A 156 -1.18 6.96 -3.76
C PRO A 156 -1.61 8.41 -3.44
N SER A 157 -2.91 8.68 -3.41
CA SER A 157 -3.47 10.01 -3.07
C SER A 157 -3.39 10.29 -1.58
N LEU A 158 -3.20 11.56 -1.20
CA LEU A 158 -3.17 11.99 0.20
C LEU A 158 -4.52 12.62 0.65
N GLY A 159 -5.63 12.05 0.18
CA GLY A 159 -7.00 12.48 0.48
C GLY A 159 -7.54 11.95 1.81
N ILE A 160 -8.87 12.08 2.00
CA ILE A 160 -9.57 11.67 3.24
C ILE A 160 -9.44 10.17 3.52
N ILE A 161 -9.35 9.35 2.48
CA ILE A 161 -9.17 7.90 2.57
C ILE A 161 -7.83 7.60 3.27
N THR A 162 -6.74 8.20 2.80
CA THR A 162 -5.41 8.05 3.38
C THR A 162 -5.34 8.62 4.80
N LEU A 163 -6.01 9.75 5.08
CA LEU A 163 -6.11 10.27 6.45
C LEU A 163 -6.81 9.30 7.40
N ASN A 164 -7.87 8.61 6.95
CA ASN A 164 -8.52 7.55 7.73
C ASN A 164 -7.56 6.41 8.07
N ALA A 165 -6.78 5.95 7.10
CA ALA A 165 -5.79 4.92 7.32
C ALA A 165 -4.73 5.34 8.36
N LEU A 166 -4.08 6.49 8.14
CA LEU A 166 -3.05 7.02 9.04
C LEU A 166 -3.58 7.28 10.46
N THR A 167 -4.86 7.68 10.57
CA THR A 167 -5.50 7.91 11.86
C THR A 167 -5.81 6.60 12.59
N ALA A 168 -6.11 5.52 11.86
CA ALA A 168 -6.40 4.22 12.41
C ALA A 168 -5.14 3.42 12.79
N ALA A 169 -4.03 3.66 12.15
CA ALA A 169 -2.82 2.85 12.29
C ALA A 169 -1.98 3.14 13.52
N LYS A 170 -1.19 2.14 13.93
CA LYS A 170 -0.09 2.30 14.88
C LYS A 170 1.19 2.74 14.17
N SER A 171 1.48 2.15 13.01
CA SER A 171 2.73 2.39 12.29
C SER A 171 2.53 2.40 10.77
N VAL A 172 3.49 2.99 10.07
CA VAL A 172 3.51 3.13 8.60
C VAL A 172 4.76 2.46 8.07
N LEU A 173 4.60 1.47 7.19
CA LEU A 173 5.66 0.96 6.33
C LEU A 173 5.58 1.66 4.98
N ILE A 174 6.68 2.22 4.52
CA ILE A 174 6.75 3.04 3.31
C ILE A 174 7.50 2.27 2.23
N PRO A 175 6.83 1.66 1.24
CA PRO A 175 7.51 1.10 0.09
C PRO A 175 8.03 2.22 -0.82
N ILE A 176 9.28 2.12 -1.24
CA ILE A 176 9.91 3.05 -2.17
C ILE A 176 10.41 2.26 -3.37
N GLN A 177 9.87 2.58 -4.54
CA GLN A 177 10.42 2.05 -5.79
C GLN A 177 11.79 2.66 -6.07
N CYS A 178 12.77 1.84 -6.45
CA CYS A 178 14.09 2.32 -6.83
C CYS A 178 14.09 2.93 -8.25
N GLU A 179 13.21 3.93 -8.47
CA GLU A 179 13.00 4.65 -9.73
C GLU A 179 13.06 6.18 -9.53
N PHE A 180 13.19 6.94 -10.63
CA PHE A 180 13.53 8.37 -10.60
C PHE A 180 12.60 9.26 -9.75
N TYR A 181 11.28 9.00 -9.77
CA TYR A 181 10.30 9.86 -9.09
C TYR A 181 10.03 9.47 -7.64
N ALA A 182 10.69 8.44 -7.13
CA ALA A 182 10.40 7.89 -5.80
C ALA A 182 10.61 8.89 -4.65
N LEU A 183 11.57 9.78 -4.77
CA LEU A 183 11.92 10.73 -3.70
C LEU A 183 11.01 11.97 -3.68
N GLU A 184 10.36 12.32 -4.78
CA GLU A 184 9.49 13.51 -4.86
C GLU A 184 8.22 13.35 -4.03
N GLY A 185 7.52 12.23 -4.19
CA GLY A 185 6.29 11.92 -3.42
C GLY A 185 6.55 11.67 -1.94
N LEU A 186 7.76 11.21 -1.59
CA LEU A 186 8.14 10.89 -0.21
C LEU A 186 8.06 12.12 0.71
N GLY A 187 8.50 13.29 0.25
CA GLY A 187 8.44 14.52 1.04
C GLY A 187 7.01 14.92 1.40
N GLN A 188 6.07 14.77 0.47
CA GLN A 188 4.64 15.07 0.71
C GLN A 188 4.02 14.08 1.70
N LEU A 189 4.31 12.77 1.57
CA LEU A 189 3.87 11.76 2.51
C LEU A 189 4.39 12.01 3.91
N LEU A 190 5.68 12.29 4.09
CA LEU A 190 6.27 12.58 5.40
C LEU A 190 5.64 13.82 6.04
N ASN A 191 5.34 14.84 5.25
CA ASN A 191 4.63 16.02 5.74
C ASN A 191 3.20 15.66 6.20
N THR A 192 2.47 14.86 5.44
CA THR A 192 1.12 14.38 5.81
C THR A 192 1.18 13.54 7.10
N ILE A 193 2.14 12.64 7.24
CA ILE A 193 2.35 11.86 8.47
C ILE A 193 2.56 12.79 9.67
N ARG A 194 3.40 13.83 9.53
CA ARG A 194 3.63 14.82 10.62
C ARG A 194 2.35 15.56 11.01
N ILE A 195 1.52 15.96 10.04
CA ILE A 195 0.23 16.61 10.31
C ILE A 195 -0.69 15.65 11.08
N VAL A 196 -0.79 14.39 10.65
CA VAL A 196 -1.58 13.37 11.34
C VAL A 196 -1.07 13.12 12.75
N GLN A 197 0.25 12.99 12.95
CA GLN A 197 0.86 12.83 14.27
C GLN A 197 0.52 14.00 15.19
N LYS A 198 0.50 15.21 14.67
CA LYS A 198 0.22 16.42 15.45
C LYS A 198 -1.25 16.53 15.86
N HIS A 199 -2.18 16.19 14.98
CA HIS A 199 -3.59 16.55 15.14
C HIS A 199 -4.55 15.37 15.33
N LEU A 200 -4.26 14.20 14.76
CA LEU A 200 -5.20 13.08 14.68
C LEU A 200 -4.73 11.81 15.40
N ASN A 201 -3.44 11.49 15.29
CA ASN A 201 -2.88 10.24 15.84
C ASN A 201 -1.45 10.44 16.34
N LYS A 202 -1.32 10.92 17.59
CA LYS A 202 -0.01 11.19 18.21
C LYS A 202 0.89 9.95 18.34
N GLY A 203 0.30 8.77 18.37
CA GLY A 203 1.02 7.50 18.49
C GLY A 203 1.42 6.86 17.15
N LEU A 204 1.19 7.55 16.01
CA LEU A 204 1.58 7.03 14.71
C LEU A 204 3.09 7.07 14.57
N GLU A 205 3.70 5.97 14.20
CA GLU A 205 5.15 5.84 13.99
C GLU A 205 5.48 5.47 12.55
N ILE A 206 6.66 5.87 12.07
CA ILE A 206 7.23 5.27 10.86
C ILE A 206 7.95 4.01 11.28
N GLU A 207 7.40 2.86 10.91
CA GLU A 207 7.98 1.55 11.21
C GLU A 207 9.24 1.33 10.40
N GLY A 208 9.18 1.61 9.12
CA GLY A 208 10.33 1.49 8.26
C GLY A 208 10.06 1.82 6.80
N VAL A 209 11.09 1.68 6.01
CA VAL A 209 11.09 1.89 4.55
C VAL A 209 11.52 0.60 3.87
N LEU A 210 10.71 0.14 2.92
CA LEU A 210 10.98 -1.04 2.11
C LEU A 210 11.39 -0.63 0.69
N LEU A 211 12.59 -1.00 0.27
CA LEU A 211 13.03 -0.79 -1.10
C LEU A 211 12.41 -1.85 -2.01
N THR A 212 11.75 -1.40 -3.07
CA THR A 212 11.06 -2.26 -4.03
C THR A 212 11.50 -1.98 -5.47
N MET A 213 11.19 -2.88 -6.40
CA MET A 213 11.55 -2.76 -7.81
C MET A 213 13.04 -2.55 -8.07
N PHE A 214 13.87 -3.01 -7.13
CA PHE A 214 15.31 -2.84 -7.22
C PHE A 214 15.90 -3.63 -8.39
N ASP A 215 16.71 -2.95 -9.20
CA ASP A 215 17.52 -3.56 -10.25
C ASP A 215 18.98 -3.12 -10.09
N GLY A 216 19.82 -3.97 -9.51
CA GLY A 216 21.23 -3.68 -9.25
C GLY A 216 22.10 -3.47 -10.50
N ARG A 217 21.55 -3.70 -11.70
CA ARG A 217 22.24 -3.43 -12.97
C ARG A 217 22.14 -1.96 -13.39
N THR A 218 21.25 -1.19 -12.75
CA THR A 218 21.01 0.22 -13.06
C THR A 218 21.64 1.12 -12.00
N ASN A 219 22.44 2.10 -12.42
CA ASN A 219 23.00 3.09 -11.51
C ASN A 219 21.92 3.87 -10.75
N LEU A 220 20.78 4.13 -11.41
CA LEU A 220 19.67 4.83 -10.82
C LEU A 220 19.12 4.10 -9.57
N SER A 221 18.86 2.79 -9.66
CA SER A 221 18.36 2.02 -8.52
C SER A 221 19.33 2.04 -7.35
N VAL A 222 20.64 1.97 -7.63
CA VAL A 222 21.67 2.04 -6.61
C VAL A 222 21.69 3.42 -5.95
N GLN A 223 21.66 4.51 -6.72
CA GLN A 223 21.62 5.88 -6.20
C GLN A 223 20.40 6.14 -5.32
N VAL A 224 19.20 5.71 -5.77
CA VAL A 224 17.96 5.84 -4.96
C VAL A 224 18.10 5.08 -3.65
N MET A 225 18.62 3.86 -3.69
CA MET A 225 18.85 3.07 -2.48
C MET A 225 19.81 3.78 -1.50
N GLU A 226 20.92 4.34 -1.99
CA GLU A 226 21.88 5.05 -1.16
C GLU A 226 21.28 6.30 -0.51
N GLU A 227 20.53 7.11 -1.27
CA GLU A 227 19.85 8.29 -0.74
C GLU A 227 18.80 7.94 0.30
N VAL A 228 18.00 6.89 0.07
CA VAL A 228 17.03 6.39 1.05
C VAL A 228 17.72 5.90 2.31
N LYS A 229 18.80 5.13 2.20
CA LYS A 229 19.58 4.65 3.35
C LYS A 229 20.21 5.80 4.14
N LYS A 230 20.70 6.81 3.44
CA LYS A 230 21.29 8.01 4.08
C LYS A 230 20.24 8.78 4.90
N TYR A 231 19.01 8.90 4.37
CA TYR A 231 17.95 9.66 5.03
C TYR A 231 17.28 8.90 6.19
N PHE A 232 16.93 7.63 5.98
CA PHE A 232 16.19 6.81 6.94
C PHE A 232 17.06 5.95 7.86
N GLN A 233 18.33 5.77 7.52
CA GLN A 233 19.30 5.02 8.30
C GLN A 233 18.79 3.63 8.72
N GLN A 234 18.69 3.37 10.02
CA GLN A 234 18.26 2.08 10.58
C GLN A 234 16.78 1.74 10.33
N LYS A 235 15.99 2.68 9.80
CA LYS A 235 14.58 2.43 9.46
C LYS A 235 14.40 1.79 8.07
N VAL A 236 15.47 1.62 7.29
CA VAL A 236 15.40 0.90 6.02
C VAL A 236 15.47 -0.59 6.31
N TYR A 237 14.46 -1.33 5.82
CA TYR A 237 14.45 -2.79 5.93
C TYR A 237 15.68 -3.39 5.23
N GLU A 238 16.25 -4.45 5.80
CA GLU A 238 17.37 -5.19 5.18
C GLU A 238 16.90 -5.90 3.92
N THR A 239 15.67 -6.38 3.94
CA THR A 239 15.01 -7.00 2.79
C THR A 239 14.76 -5.97 1.69
N VAL A 240 15.21 -6.31 0.47
CA VAL A 240 14.98 -5.53 -0.75
C VAL A 240 14.19 -6.38 -1.74
N ILE A 241 13.06 -5.84 -2.25
CA ILE A 241 12.24 -6.54 -3.22
C ILE A 241 12.75 -6.23 -4.63
N PRO A 242 13.29 -7.23 -5.37
CA PRO A 242 13.80 -7.00 -6.69
C PRO A 242 12.67 -6.87 -7.72
N ARG A 243 12.97 -6.24 -8.86
CA ARG A 243 12.10 -6.34 -10.04
C ARG A 243 12.04 -7.80 -10.48
N ASN A 244 10.82 -8.39 -10.47
CA ASN A 244 10.61 -9.81 -10.77
C ASN A 244 9.30 -10.02 -11.53
N VAL A 245 9.38 -10.71 -12.67
CA VAL A 245 8.22 -10.96 -13.56
C VAL A 245 7.15 -11.80 -12.85
N ARG A 246 7.54 -12.78 -12.03
CA ARG A 246 6.59 -13.65 -11.31
C ARG A 246 5.74 -12.87 -10.32
N LEU A 247 6.33 -11.82 -9.68
CA LEU A 247 5.57 -10.94 -8.81
C LEU A 247 4.49 -10.17 -9.56
N SER A 248 4.70 -9.81 -10.82
CA SER A 248 3.68 -9.15 -11.65
C SER A 248 2.64 -10.07 -12.23
N GLU A 249 2.97 -11.35 -12.39
CA GLU A 249 2.03 -12.35 -12.92
C GLU A 249 1.04 -12.81 -11.83
N ALA A 250 1.52 -13.02 -10.61
CA ALA A 250 0.74 -13.59 -9.51
C ALA A 250 -0.64 -12.92 -9.30
N PRO A 251 -0.79 -11.58 -9.29
CA PRO A 251 -2.09 -10.92 -9.14
C PRO A 251 -3.04 -11.15 -10.29
N SER A 252 -2.53 -11.35 -11.52
CA SER A 252 -3.38 -11.66 -12.66
C SER A 252 -4.05 -13.03 -12.55
N HIS A 253 -3.53 -13.87 -11.65
CA HIS A 253 -4.09 -15.17 -11.29
C HIS A 253 -4.87 -15.15 -9.96
N GLY A 254 -5.04 -13.97 -9.33
CA GLY A 254 -5.73 -13.83 -8.06
C GLY A 254 -5.04 -14.55 -6.89
N LYS A 255 -3.72 -14.75 -6.96
CA LYS A 255 -2.96 -15.53 -5.98
C LYS A 255 -1.73 -14.77 -5.49
N PRO A 256 -1.43 -14.81 -4.17
CA PRO A 256 -0.14 -14.38 -3.67
C PRO A 256 1.01 -15.19 -4.29
N ILE A 257 2.20 -14.58 -4.42
CA ILE A 257 3.39 -15.26 -4.97
C ILE A 257 3.73 -16.55 -4.24
N THR A 258 3.46 -16.60 -2.94
CA THR A 258 3.70 -17.77 -2.10
C THR A 258 2.86 -18.97 -2.49
N ILE A 259 1.71 -18.76 -3.16
CA ILE A 259 0.86 -19.80 -3.72
C ILE A 259 1.13 -19.94 -5.22
N TYR A 260 1.33 -18.82 -5.94
CA TYR A 260 1.53 -18.82 -7.38
C TYR A 260 2.87 -19.47 -7.79
N ASP A 261 3.97 -19.07 -7.13
CA ASP A 261 5.31 -19.62 -7.35
C ASP A 261 6.15 -19.52 -6.08
N ALA A 262 5.95 -20.47 -5.17
CA ALA A 262 6.59 -20.50 -3.84
C ALA A 262 8.12 -20.61 -3.89
N ARG A 263 8.71 -21.03 -5.02
CA ARG A 263 10.15 -21.22 -5.21
C ARG A 263 10.80 -20.02 -5.91
N SER A 264 10.02 -19.01 -6.31
CA SER A 264 10.56 -17.84 -6.96
C SER A 264 11.40 -16.99 -6.00
N ARG A 265 12.36 -16.25 -6.54
CA ARG A 265 13.13 -15.26 -5.78
C ARG A 265 12.22 -14.21 -5.13
N GLY A 266 11.10 -13.86 -5.79
CA GLY A 266 10.09 -12.97 -5.22
C GLY A 266 9.48 -13.54 -3.94
N ALA A 267 9.08 -14.82 -3.95
CA ALA A 267 8.54 -15.49 -2.78
C ALA A 267 9.56 -15.56 -1.63
N GLU A 268 10.82 -15.80 -1.94
CA GLU A 268 11.90 -15.81 -0.94
C GLU A 268 12.08 -14.44 -0.28
N CYS A 269 12.11 -13.35 -1.05
CA CYS A 269 12.21 -11.99 -0.50
C CYS A 269 11.02 -11.65 0.41
N TYR A 270 9.78 -12.03 0.03
CA TYR A 270 8.63 -11.83 0.92
C TYR A 270 8.65 -12.71 2.16
N ASN A 271 9.29 -13.89 2.11
CA ASN A 271 9.54 -14.70 3.29
C ASN A 271 10.50 -14.00 4.26
N GLN A 272 11.56 -13.38 3.74
CA GLN A 272 12.51 -12.60 4.53
C GLN A 272 11.84 -11.37 5.14
N LEU A 273 11.10 -10.61 4.32
CA LEU A 273 10.34 -9.45 4.79
C LEU A 273 9.35 -9.80 5.91
N ALA A 274 8.59 -10.88 5.77
CA ALA A 274 7.64 -11.29 6.80
C ALA A 274 8.32 -11.63 8.14
N ARG A 275 9.49 -12.28 8.09
CA ARG A 275 10.29 -12.55 9.29
C ARG A 275 10.81 -11.25 9.91
N GLU A 276 11.32 -10.34 9.11
CA GLU A 276 11.82 -9.03 9.56
C GLU A 276 10.71 -8.20 10.20
N VAL A 277 9.50 -8.17 9.60
CA VAL A 277 8.31 -7.55 10.18
C VAL A 277 7.96 -8.16 11.54
N VAL A 278 7.98 -9.49 11.67
CA VAL A 278 7.70 -10.14 12.95
C VAL A 278 8.75 -9.78 13.99
N MET A 279 10.04 -9.87 13.64
CA MET A 279 11.15 -9.55 14.56
C MET A 279 11.07 -8.10 15.05
N ASN A 280 10.82 -7.15 14.17
CA ASN A 280 10.69 -5.73 14.53
C ASN A 280 9.47 -5.45 15.42
N ASN A 281 8.41 -6.26 15.33
CA ASN A 281 7.18 -6.07 16.09
C ASN A 281 7.08 -6.91 17.38
N GLU A 282 7.88 -7.94 17.56
CA GLU A 282 7.88 -8.77 18.77
C GLU A 282 8.96 -8.33 19.78
N GLN A 283 9.83 -7.39 19.42
CA GLN A 283 10.84 -6.81 20.32
C GLN A 283 10.32 -5.65 21.19
N PHE A 284 9.02 -5.29 21.09
CA PHE A 284 8.39 -4.20 21.88
C PHE A 284 7.15 -4.65 22.62
#